data_2f9792b7f2a2f11b5acae62663a119fb
#
_entry.id   2f9792b7f2a2f11b5acae62663a119fb
#
_cell.length_a   1.000
_cell.length_b   1.000
_cell.length_c   1.000
_cell.angle_alpha   90.00
_cell.angle_beta   90.00
_cell.angle_gamma   90.00
#
_symmetry.space_group_name_H-M   'P 1'
#
loop_
_entity.id
_entity.type
_entity.pdbx_description
1 polymer ?
#
loop_
_entity_poly.entity_id
_entity_poly.type
_entity_poly.pdbx_seq_one_letter_code
_entity_poly.pdbx_strand_id
1 'polypeptide(L)'
;YRNKLRPIIEKPSVRRALKLPGLKTLVYRKIRNSLVEALGGEFEEVIVGGAPLNHEVEAFLHKIKFPFTVGYGMTECGPLISYTPWRNFIVSSSGRTLPSMESKIAGSRNPETEPGEICVRGENVMKGYFKNPEATEAVIDAEGWLHTGDMGTISDRGTIFIRGRYKTMILGA
;
A
#
# COMPACT_ATOMS: atom_id res chain seq x y z
N TYR A 1 -6.00 3.41 16.48
CA TYR A 1 -7.27 2.70 16.27
C TYR A 1 -7.67 1.89 17.52
N ARG A 2 -6.88 0.87 17.91
CA ARG A 2 -7.23 -0.03 19.02
C ARG A 2 -7.55 0.71 20.33
N ASN A 3 -6.74 1.69 20.72
CA ASN A 3 -6.86 2.36 22.01
C ASN A 3 -7.87 3.53 22.04
N LYS A 4 -8.18 4.16 20.91
CA LYS A 4 -9.04 5.34 20.87
C LYS A 4 -10.36 5.14 20.11
N LEU A 5 -10.32 4.52 18.94
CA LEU A 5 -11.51 4.40 18.09
C LEU A 5 -12.30 3.11 18.32
N ARG A 6 -11.63 1.98 18.50
CA ARG A 6 -12.28 0.70 18.73
C ARG A 6 -13.20 0.72 19.96
N PRO A 7 -12.79 1.25 21.12
CA PRO A 7 -13.67 1.34 22.29
C PRO A 7 -14.92 2.21 22.06
N ILE A 8 -14.83 3.23 21.20
CA ILE A 8 -15.98 4.08 20.87
C ILE A 8 -16.97 3.32 19.96
N ILE A 9 -16.47 2.60 18.96
CA ILE A 9 -17.27 1.84 18.01
C ILE A 9 -17.96 0.65 18.70
N GLU A 10 -17.33 0.05 19.69
CA GLU A 10 -17.85 -1.09 20.45
C GLU A 10 -18.88 -0.73 21.49
N LYS A 11 -19.10 0.58 21.80
CA LYS A 11 -20.18 1.01 22.71
C LYS A 11 -21.55 0.48 22.24
N PRO A 12 -22.39 -0.09 23.12
CA PRO A 12 -23.68 -0.66 22.73
C PRO A 12 -24.60 0.29 21.95
N SER A 13 -24.59 1.57 22.33
CA SER A 13 -25.35 2.64 21.65
C SER A 13 -24.86 2.85 20.20
N VAL A 14 -23.56 2.90 20.00
CA VAL A 14 -22.95 3.06 18.66
C VAL A 14 -23.17 1.81 17.82
N ARG A 15 -23.00 0.61 18.38
CA ARG A 15 -23.29 -0.65 17.68
C ARG A 15 -24.75 -0.76 17.23
N ARG A 16 -25.72 -0.27 18.03
CA ARG A 16 -27.13 -0.18 17.63
C ARG A 16 -27.33 0.80 16.49
N ALA A 17 -26.75 1.99 16.57
CA ALA A 17 -26.80 3.00 15.51
C ALA A 17 -26.18 2.51 14.19
N LEU A 18 -25.11 1.72 14.26
CA LEU A 18 -24.46 1.14 13.07
C LEU A 18 -25.29 0.05 12.37
N LYS A 19 -26.34 -0.48 13.01
CA LYS A 19 -27.27 -1.42 12.38
C LYS A 19 -28.35 -0.73 11.52
N LEU A 20 -28.58 0.57 11.75
CA LEU A 20 -29.57 1.36 11.01
C LEU A 20 -28.87 2.10 9.85
N PRO A 21 -29.24 1.87 8.57
CA PRO A 21 -28.49 2.39 7.41
C PRO A 21 -28.27 3.90 7.43
N GLY A 22 -29.27 4.71 7.76
CA GLY A 22 -29.16 6.17 7.85
C GLY A 22 -28.23 6.64 8.98
N LEU A 23 -28.37 6.08 10.19
CA LEU A 23 -27.55 6.40 11.36
C LEU A 23 -26.10 5.93 11.18
N LYS A 24 -25.88 4.80 10.53
CA LYS A 24 -24.54 4.30 10.18
C LYS A 24 -23.76 5.33 9.38
N THR A 25 -24.37 5.90 8.34
CA THR A 25 -23.72 6.92 7.49
C THR A 25 -23.37 8.16 8.28
N LEU A 26 -24.25 8.63 9.16
CA LEU A 26 -24.01 9.80 10.02
C LEU A 26 -22.85 9.55 11.00
N VAL A 27 -22.82 8.39 11.65
CA VAL A 27 -21.74 8.02 12.58
C VAL A 27 -20.40 7.97 11.84
N TYR A 28 -20.34 7.32 10.68
CA TYR A 28 -19.11 7.23 9.89
C TYR A 28 -18.63 8.60 9.41
N ARG A 29 -19.54 9.47 8.96
CA ARG A 29 -19.22 10.83 8.57
C ARG A 29 -18.64 11.63 9.75
N LYS A 30 -19.24 11.52 10.94
CA LYS A 30 -18.74 12.19 12.14
C LYS A 30 -17.33 11.74 12.51
N ILE A 31 -17.08 10.41 12.51
CA ILE A 31 -15.74 9.85 12.80
C ILE A 31 -14.73 10.33 11.76
N ARG A 32 -15.08 10.27 10.47
CA ARG A 32 -14.22 10.75 9.39
C ARG A 32 -13.86 12.21 9.57
N ASN A 33 -14.85 13.07 9.81
CA ASN A 33 -14.61 14.52 9.96
C ASN A 33 -13.73 14.82 11.18
N SER A 34 -13.94 14.15 12.32
CA SER A 34 -13.05 14.30 13.48
C SER A 34 -11.62 13.85 13.21
N LEU A 35 -11.40 12.82 12.37
CA LEU A 35 -10.05 12.43 11.95
C LEU A 35 -9.42 13.43 10.99
N VAL A 36 -10.20 13.98 10.07
CA VAL A 36 -9.75 15.04 9.15
C VAL A 36 -9.34 16.27 9.93
N GLU A 37 -10.17 16.76 10.86
CA GLU A 37 -9.85 17.89 11.75
C GLU A 37 -8.59 17.64 12.59
N ALA A 38 -8.42 16.43 13.14
CA ALA A 38 -7.25 16.09 13.93
C ALA A 38 -5.93 16.11 13.14
N LEU A 39 -6.01 16.06 11.81
CA LEU A 39 -4.87 16.16 10.88
C LEU A 39 -4.77 17.53 10.20
N GLY A 40 -5.46 18.55 10.72
CA GLY A 40 -5.40 19.93 10.22
C GLY A 40 -6.54 20.35 9.31
N GLY A 41 -7.39 19.43 8.85
CA GLY A 41 -8.64 19.73 8.13
C GLY A 41 -8.52 20.02 6.64
N GLU A 42 -7.37 20.51 6.17
CA GLU A 42 -7.18 21.03 4.80
C GLU A 42 -6.17 20.21 3.99
N PHE A 43 -6.44 18.93 3.78
CA PHE A 43 -5.67 18.07 2.92
C PHE A 43 -6.57 17.29 1.95
N GLU A 44 -6.08 16.94 0.78
CA GLU A 44 -6.83 16.15 -0.20
C GLU A 44 -6.81 14.66 0.13
N GLU A 45 -5.65 14.14 0.51
CA GLU A 45 -5.47 12.74 0.91
C GLU A 45 -4.23 12.55 1.79
N VAL A 46 -4.22 11.43 2.50
CA VAL A 46 -3.07 10.95 3.26
C VAL A 46 -2.47 9.76 2.52
N ILE A 47 -1.22 9.87 2.10
CA ILE A 47 -0.49 8.76 1.49
C ILE A 47 0.29 8.03 2.59
N VAL A 48 -0.02 6.76 2.78
CA VAL A 48 0.67 5.88 3.73
C VAL A 48 1.71 5.07 2.96
N GLY A 49 2.96 5.12 3.39
CA GLY A 49 4.06 4.40 2.76
C GLY A 49 5.14 3.99 3.77
N GLY A 50 6.14 3.23 3.31
CA GLY A 50 7.31 2.84 4.10
C GLY A 50 7.11 1.65 5.04
N ALA A 51 5.87 1.28 5.38
CA ALA A 51 5.55 0.08 6.16
C ALA A 51 4.12 -0.40 5.86
N PRO A 52 3.83 -1.71 6.02
CA PRO A 52 2.49 -2.23 5.84
C PRO A 52 1.50 -1.58 6.83
N LEU A 53 0.40 -1.04 6.32
CA LEU A 53 -0.70 -0.58 7.17
C LEU A 53 -1.42 -1.79 7.76
N ASN A 54 -1.80 -1.70 9.05
CA ASN A 54 -2.58 -2.76 9.67
C ASN A 54 -3.92 -2.94 8.94
N HIS A 55 -4.22 -4.17 8.51
CA HIS A 55 -5.38 -4.49 7.67
C HIS A 55 -6.73 -4.08 8.30
N GLU A 56 -6.90 -4.22 9.64
CA GLU A 56 -8.13 -3.77 10.32
C GLU A 56 -8.29 -2.25 10.23
N VAL A 57 -7.17 -1.52 10.35
CA VAL A 57 -7.16 -0.05 10.26
C VAL A 57 -7.47 0.39 8.84
N GLU A 58 -6.83 -0.23 7.86
CA GLU A 58 -7.03 0.02 6.44
C GLU A 58 -8.50 -0.19 6.03
N ALA A 59 -9.06 -1.36 6.35
CA ALA A 59 -10.45 -1.69 6.07
C ALA A 59 -11.41 -0.71 6.77
N PHE A 60 -11.08 -0.28 7.99
CA PHE A 60 -11.89 0.70 8.70
C PHE A 60 -11.85 2.08 8.06
N LEU A 61 -10.65 2.60 7.74
CA LEU A 61 -10.49 3.90 7.07
C LEU A 61 -11.22 3.92 5.72
N HIS A 62 -11.09 2.86 4.94
CA HIS A 62 -11.82 2.70 3.68
C HIS A 62 -13.34 2.69 3.91
N LYS A 63 -13.83 1.98 4.93
CA LYS A 63 -15.25 1.89 5.26
C LYS A 63 -15.88 3.23 5.65
N ILE A 64 -15.16 4.08 6.37
CA ILE A 64 -15.63 5.43 6.74
C ILE A 64 -15.38 6.46 5.63
N LYS A 65 -14.81 6.03 4.49
CA LYS A 65 -14.41 6.89 3.36
C LYS A 65 -13.44 8.00 3.79
N PHE A 66 -12.49 7.68 4.67
CA PHE A 66 -11.40 8.57 5.00
C PHE A 66 -10.49 8.72 3.77
N PRO A 67 -10.05 9.93 3.40
CA PRO A 67 -9.25 10.16 2.20
C PRO A 67 -7.79 9.69 2.44
N PHE A 68 -7.52 8.42 2.23
CA PHE A 68 -6.19 7.83 2.34
C PHE A 68 -5.94 6.85 1.19
N THR A 69 -4.68 6.66 0.90
CA THR A 69 -4.19 5.63 0.00
C THR A 69 -2.91 5.02 0.55
N VAL A 70 -2.53 3.87 0.01
CA VAL A 70 -1.23 3.23 0.30
C VAL A 70 -0.40 3.31 -0.96
N GLY A 71 0.80 3.89 -0.84
CA GLY A 71 1.83 3.89 -1.86
C GLY A 71 2.94 2.90 -1.53
N TYR A 72 3.57 2.36 -2.55
CA TYR A 72 4.73 1.49 -2.43
C TYR A 72 5.94 2.10 -3.11
N GLY A 73 7.07 1.95 -2.46
CA GLY A 73 8.33 2.41 -2.99
C GLY A 73 9.51 2.11 -2.08
N MET A 74 10.67 2.48 -2.55
CA MET A 74 11.95 2.29 -1.87
C MET A 74 12.93 3.40 -2.30
N THR A 75 13.98 3.61 -1.52
CA THR A 75 14.98 4.65 -1.77
C THR A 75 15.60 4.53 -3.16
N GLU A 76 15.82 3.31 -3.62
CA GLU A 76 16.37 2.96 -4.91
C GLU A 76 15.47 3.35 -6.11
N CYS A 77 14.24 3.81 -5.83
CA CYS A 77 13.25 4.24 -6.85
C CYS A 77 12.83 5.70 -6.71
N GLY A 78 13.53 6.51 -5.93
CA GLY A 78 13.39 7.93 -5.81
C GLY A 78 12.08 8.58 -5.32
N PRO A 79 11.30 8.09 -4.37
CA PRO A 79 11.20 6.73 -3.82
C PRO A 79 10.04 5.88 -4.37
N LEU A 80 9.10 6.46 -5.18
CA LEU A 80 7.78 5.89 -5.42
C LEU A 80 7.76 4.93 -6.63
N ILE A 81 7.20 3.74 -6.43
CA ILE A 81 6.99 2.72 -7.45
C ILE A 81 5.53 2.66 -7.90
N SER A 82 4.61 2.66 -6.92
CA SER A 82 3.18 2.55 -7.22
C SER A 82 2.33 3.44 -6.32
N TYR A 83 1.21 3.90 -6.89
CA TYR A 83 0.27 4.79 -6.26
C TYR A 83 -1.07 4.74 -6.98
N THR A 84 -2.15 4.97 -6.24
CA THR A 84 -3.49 5.20 -6.79
C THR A 84 -4.21 6.22 -5.92
N PRO A 85 -4.84 7.27 -6.47
CA PRO A 85 -5.62 8.24 -5.70
C PRO A 85 -6.66 7.55 -4.81
N TRP A 86 -6.90 8.06 -3.60
CA TRP A 86 -7.75 7.43 -2.58
C TRP A 86 -9.15 7.03 -3.07
N ARG A 87 -9.70 7.77 -4.05
CA ARG A 87 -11.04 7.49 -4.61
C ARG A 87 -11.11 6.18 -5.38
N ASN A 88 -9.97 5.74 -5.91
CA ASN A 88 -9.82 4.51 -6.70
C ASN A 88 -8.98 3.45 -5.96
N PHE A 89 -8.67 3.71 -4.68
CA PHE A 89 -7.87 2.81 -3.85
C PHE A 89 -8.59 1.47 -3.63
N ILE A 90 -7.84 0.39 -3.76
CA ILE A 90 -8.29 -0.98 -3.49
C ILE A 90 -7.66 -1.43 -2.19
N VAL A 91 -8.48 -1.87 -1.23
CA VAL A 91 -7.99 -2.37 0.07
C VAL A 91 -7.00 -3.52 -0.13
N SER A 92 -5.93 -3.51 0.64
CA SER A 92 -4.79 -4.44 0.56
C SER A 92 -3.91 -4.28 -0.66
N SER A 93 -4.15 -3.29 -1.53
CA SER A 93 -3.23 -2.94 -2.60
C SER A 93 -2.24 -1.86 -2.18
N SER A 94 -1.17 -1.74 -2.95
CA SER A 94 -0.20 -0.66 -2.82
C SER A 94 -0.28 0.32 -4.00
N GLY A 95 -1.42 0.35 -4.69
CA GLY A 95 -1.65 1.18 -5.85
C GLY A 95 -1.16 0.56 -7.16
N ARG A 96 -1.32 1.31 -8.24
CA ARG A 96 -0.88 0.93 -9.60
C ARG A 96 0.54 1.40 -9.83
N THR A 97 1.31 0.62 -10.57
CA THR A 97 2.63 1.03 -11.07
C THR A 97 2.53 2.41 -11.73
N LEU A 98 3.47 3.29 -11.42
CA LEU A 98 3.51 4.64 -12.00
C LEU A 98 3.67 4.58 -13.53
N PRO A 99 3.11 5.55 -14.26
CA PRO A 99 3.23 5.58 -15.74
C PRO A 99 4.67 5.66 -16.26
N SER A 100 5.60 6.19 -15.44
CA SER A 100 7.05 6.28 -15.76
C SER A 100 7.81 4.98 -15.47
N MET A 101 7.12 3.95 -14.98
CA MET A 101 7.72 2.68 -14.57
C MET A 101 7.04 1.48 -15.21
N GLU A 102 7.82 0.43 -15.35
CA GLU A 102 7.36 -0.92 -15.65
C GLU A 102 7.49 -1.78 -14.39
N SER A 103 6.61 -2.75 -14.24
CA SER A 103 6.69 -3.74 -13.15
C SER A 103 6.37 -5.14 -13.67
N LYS A 104 7.07 -6.13 -13.14
CA LYS A 104 6.83 -7.56 -13.40
C LYS A 104 6.96 -8.36 -12.11
N ILE A 105 6.39 -9.57 -12.11
CA ILE A 105 6.59 -10.56 -11.05
C ILE A 105 7.54 -11.63 -11.57
N ALA A 106 8.76 -11.65 -11.04
CA ALA A 106 9.73 -12.66 -11.39
C ALA A 106 9.45 -13.98 -10.64
N GLY A 107 9.69 -15.11 -11.32
CA GLY A 107 9.49 -16.45 -10.75
C GLY A 107 8.03 -16.90 -10.64
N SER A 108 7.06 -16.10 -11.12
CA SER A 108 5.64 -16.47 -11.14
C SER A 108 5.20 -16.91 -12.53
N ARG A 109 4.36 -17.95 -12.60
CA ARG A 109 3.68 -18.39 -13.84
C ARG A 109 2.39 -17.64 -14.08
N ASN A 110 1.76 -17.13 -13.00
CA ASN A 110 0.56 -16.33 -13.05
C ASN A 110 0.70 -15.14 -12.08
N PRO A 111 1.17 -13.96 -12.55
CA PRO A 111 1.44 -12.80 -11.71
C PRO A 111 0.25 -12.28 -10.90
N GLU A 112 -0.98 -12.60 -11.28
CA GLU A 112 -2.19 -12.17 -10.58
C GLU A 112 -2.49 -13.01 -9.33
N THR A 113 -2.17 -14.29 -9.37
CA THR A 113 -2.57 -15.25 -8.33
C THR A 113 -1.40 -15.88 -7.59
N GLU A 114 -0.25 -15.99 -8.25
CA GLU A 114 0.94 -16.64 -7.72
C GLU A 114 2.00 -15.58 -7.38
N PRO A 115 2.32 -15.39 -6.08
CA PRO A 115 3.33 -14.43 -5.67
C PRO A 115 4.72 -14.77 -6.18
N GLY A 116 5.45 -13.76 -6.65
CA GLY A 116 6.86 -13.82 -6.98
C GLY A 116 7.55 -12.52 -6.60
N GLU A 117 8.82 -12.37 -6.93
CA GLU A 117 9.55 -11.14 -6.65
C GLU A 117 9.05 -9.99 -7.52
N ILE A 118 8.78 -8.85 -6.89
CA ILE A 118 8.43 -7.62 -7.61
C ILE A 118 9.72 -7.04 -8.20
N CYS A 119 9.79 -6.97 -9.53
CA CYS A 119 10.88 -6.31 -10.24
C CYS A 119 10.33 -5.07 -10.96
N VAL A 120 11.11 -3.98 -10.95
CA VAL A 120 10.70 -2.70 -11.54
C VAL A 120 11.79 -2.11 -12.41
N ARG A 121 11.38 -1.34 -13.42
CA ARG A 121 12.27 -0.63 -14.34
C ARG A 121 11.65 0.72 -14.69
N GLY A 122 12.45 1.77 -14.78
CA GLY A 122 11.95 3.10 -15.13
C GLY A 122 12.94 4.21 -14.82
N GLU A 123 12.57 5.43 -15.15
CA GLU A 123 13.44 6.62 -15.06
C GLU A 123 13.82 6.97 -13.61
N ASN A 124 13.01 6.59 -12.63
CA ASN A 124 13.25 6.84 -11.22
C ASN A 124 14.01 5.72 -10.50
N VAL A 125 14.39 4.65 -11.19
CA VAL A 125 15.31 3.65 -10.65
C VAL A 125 16.72 4.26 -10.54
N MET A 126 17.37 4.04 -9.40
CA MET A 126 18.73 4.52 -9.15
C MET A 126 19.72 4.04 -10.23
N LYS A 127 20.77 4.81 -10.46
CA LYS A 127 21.88 4.38 -11.33
C LYS A 127 22.77 3.32 -10.69
N GLY A 128 22.70 3.17 -9.37
CA GLY A 128 23.47 2.22 -8.59
C GLY A 128 23.88 2.75 -7.21
N TYR A 129 24.47 1.91 -6.40
CA TYR A 129 25.05 2.27 -5.12
C TYR A 129 26.41 2.95 -5.29
N PHE A 130 26.59 4.07 -4.60
CA PHE A 130 27.82 4.88 -4.74
C PHE A 130 29.07 4.07 -4.40
N LYS A 131 30.02 4.03 -5.34
CA LYS A 131 31.28 3.27 -5.24
C LYS A 131 31.13 1.79 -4.88
N ASN A 132 29.97 1.19 -5.20
CA ASN A 132 29.72 -0.22 -4.93
C ASN A 132 29.04 -0.90 -6.13
N PRO A 133 29.80 -1.17 -7.21
CA PRO A 133 29.27 -1.80 -8.41
C PRO A 133 28.76 -3.23 -8.12
N GLU A 134 29.44 -4.00 -7.28
CA GLU A 134 29.04 -5.37 -6.92
C GLU A 134 27.64 -5.41 -6.29
N ALA A 135 27.36 -4.52 -5.32
CA ALA A 135 26.03 -4.43 -4.73
C ALA A 135 24.99 -3.93 -5.74
N THR A 136 25.38 -3.13 -6.72
CA THR A 136 24.50 -2.65 -7.78
C THR A 136 24.11 -3.79 -8.71
N GLU A 137 25.07 -4.57 -9.20
CA GLU A 137 24.87 -5.74 -10.06
C GLU A 137 24.07 -6.84 -9.37
N ALA A 138 24.15 -6.92 -8.04
CA ALA A 138 23.37 -7.87 -7.25
C ALA A 138 21.86 -7.55 -7.21
N VAL A 139 21.45 -6.30 -7.52
CA VAL A 139 20.04 -5.86 -7.45
C VAL A 139 19.50 -5.33 -8.76
N ILE A 140 20.33 -4.91 -9.71
CA ILE A 140 19.92 -4.46 -11.04
C ILE A 140 20.49 -5.44 -12.06
N ASP A 141 19.61 -6.12 -12.79
CA ASP A 141 20.01 -7.08 -13.80
C ASP A 141 20.50 -6.40 -15.13
N ALA A 142 21.03 -7.22 -16.03
CA ALA A 142 21.55 -6.74 -17.32
C ALA A 142 20.48 -6.10 -18.23
N GLU A 143 19.20 -6.35 -17.97
CA GLU A 143 18.06 -5.77 -18.69
C GLU A 143 17.57 -4.47 -18.02
N GLY A 144 18.20 -4.04 -16.92
CA GLY A 144 17.87 -2.84 -16.16
C GLY A 144 16.69 -3.01 -15.19
N TRP A 145 16.31 -4.24 -14.83
CA TRP A 145 15.31 -4.48 -13.81
C TRP A 145 15.93 -4.44 -12.42
N LEU A 146 15.37 -3.60 -11.55
CA LEU A 146 15.67 -3.61 -10.14
C LEU A 146 14.86 -4.71 -9.45
N HIS A 147 15.55 -5.63 -8.80
CA HIS A 147 15.03 -6.67 -7.92
C HIS A 147 14.77 -6.06 -6.55
N THR A 148 13.51 -5.86 -6.18
CA THR A 148 13.16 -5.12 -4.95
C THR A 148 13.36 -5.93 -3.67
N GLY A 149 13.44 -7.25 -3.77
CA GLY A 149 13.43 -8.17 -2.64
C GLY A 149 12.07 -8.28 -1.96
N ASP A 150 11.04 -7.62 -2.49
CA ASP A 150 9.66 -7.72 -2.01
C ASP A 150 8.88 -8.72 -2.86
N MET A 151 8.03 -9.52 -2.20
CA MET A 151 7.17 -10.51 -2.84
C MET A 151 5.77 -9.95 -3.02
N GLY A 152 5.16 -10.23 -4.17
CA GLY A 152 3.82 -9.73 -4.43
C GLY A 152 3.16 -10.35 -5.65
N THR A 153 1.97 -9.82 -5.96
CA THR A 153 1.19 -10.10 -7.17
C THR A 153 0.85 -8.79 -7.87
N ILE A 154 0.62 -8.84 -9.17
CA ILE A 154 0.21 -7.68 -9.98
C ILE A 154 -1.04 -8.07 -10.77
N SER A 155 -2.11 -7.27 -10.67
CA SER A 155 -3.32 -7.48 -11.46
C SER A 155 -3.09 -7.11 -12.94
N ASP A 156 -4.03 -7.52 -13.79
CA ASP A 156 -4.12 -7.14 -15.22
C ASP A 156 -4.04 -5.62 -15.47
N ARG A 157 -4.47 -4.83 -14.47
CA ARG A 157 -4.46 -3.35 -14.51
C ARG A 157 -3.20 -2.74 -13.91
N GLY A 158 -2.18 -3.54 -13.58
CA GLY A 158 -0.93 -3.06 -12.98
C GLY A 158 -1.04 -2.69 -11.49
N THR A 159 -2.06 -3.15 -10.76
CA THR A 159 -2.20 -2.92 -9.32
C THR A 159 -1.34 -3.93 -8.55
N ILE A 160 -0.45 -3.42 -7.70
CA ILE A 160 0.49 -4.21 -6.91
C ILE A 160 -0.14 -4.57 -5.55
N PHE A 161 0.03 -5.84 -5.16
CA PHE A 161 -0.35 -6.37 -3.85
C PHE A 161 0.88 -7.00 -3.20
N ILE A 162 1.46 -6.32 -2.19
CA ILE A 162 2.64 -6.82 -1.47
C ILE A 162 2.22 -7.96 -0.54
N ARG A 163 2.99 -9.05 -0.54
CA ARG A 163 2.75 -10.26 0.28
C ARG A 163 3.80 -10.48 1.34
N GLY A 164 4.95 -9.82 1.24
CA GLY A 164 6.04 -9.93 2.21
C GLY A 164 7.40 -9.61 1.60
N ARG A 165 8.47 -9.94 2.33
CA ARG A 165 9.83 -9.84 1.83
C ARG A 165 10.41 -11.22 1.54
N TYR A 166 11.18 -11.33 0.45
CA TYR A 166 11.79 -12.58 0.01
C TYR A 166 12.61 -13.25 1.11
N LYS A 167 13.47 -12.50 1.79
CA LYS A 167 14.33 -13.03 2.87
C LYS A 167 13.55 -13.46 4.12
N THR A 168 12.39 -12.86 4.39
CA THR A 168 11.58 -13.17 5.58
C THR A 168 10.72 -14.41 5.35
N MET A 169 10.31 -14.69 4.12
CA MET A 169 9.50 -15.87 3.78
C MET A 169 10.29 -17.17 3.80
N ILE A 170 11.61 -17.12 3.47
CA ILE A 170 12.48 -18.30 3.49
C ILE A 170 12.85 -18.73 4.91
N LEU A 171 12.86 -17.79 5.88
CA LEU A 171 13.20 -18.08 7.28
C LEU A 171 12.01 -18.55 8.13
N GLY A 172 10.80 -18.56 7.58
CA GLY A 172 9.55 -18.95 8.26
C GLY A 172 8.94 -20.28 7.80
N ALA A 173 9.71 -21.08 7.06
CA ALA A 173 9.30 -22.42 6.58
C ALA A 173 9.94 -23.53 7.42
#